data_421632a7919884a9b9d595ae01184182
#
_entry.id   421632a7919884a9b9d595ae01184182
#
_cell.length_a   1.000
_cell.length_b   1.000
_cell.length_c   1.000
_cell.angle_alpha   90.00
_cell.angle_beta   90.00
_cell.angle_gamma   90.00
#
_symmetry.space_group_name_H-M   'P 1'
#
loop_
_entity.id
_entity.type
_entity.pdbx_description
1 polymer ?
#
loop_
_entity_poly.entity_id
_entity_poly.type
_entity_poly.pdbx_seq_one_letter_code
_entity_poly.pdbx_strand_id
1 'polypeptide(L)'
;MAAADVIVLGAGIVGISTALQLARRGKAVVLVDRGEPGRETSYGNAGLIQREGVVPYGFPQQFGQILRNAMNNRIDSHFHWRALPSVSSFLAKYWWHSNLSRHQLIARAYAPLIEHSISTHNELIEEAGAQALITKDGWTELFRTPAKRDGELREAERLKRDYGVAFEALSPDDLAAREPHLSRDFAGALRWEDPWSVKDPLALSQAYVRLFEKLGGKVLKGDARSLSKTKSGWRVVAGDGTVEAKDVVVALGPWSDVVTKPLGYSFLVGVKRGYHMHYAPKGNAVLNGWLLDAERGYLLAPMNQGIRLTTGAEFARRDAPKTPVQLARAEAVARSILPLGERLDKEPWMGARPCTPDMMPVIGKAPRHEGLWFAFGHAHHGLTLGPVTGQVIAEAILGEKTLIDISAYRPERFNA
;
A
#
# COMPACT_ATOMS: atom_id res chain seq x y z
N MET A 1 16.75 -31.20 1.99
CA MET A 1 16.72 -29.92 1.23
C MET A 1 15.53 -29.96 0.29
N ALA A 2 14.64 -28.99 0.37
CA ALA A 2 13.57 -28.83 -0.60
C ALA A 2 14.12 -28.00 -1.77
N ALA A 3 13.94 -28.50 -2.99
CA ALA A 3 14.27 -27.75 -4.21
C ALA A 3 13.02 -27.03 -4.70
N ALA A 4 13.16 -25.76 -5.09
CA ALA A 4 12.15 -24.94 -5.72
C ALA A 4 12.72 -24.23 -6.96
N ASP A 5 11.85 -23.75 -7.85
CA ASP A 5 12.31 -22.89 -8.96
C ASP A 5 12.58 -21.47 -8.44
N VAL A 6 11.67 -20.97 -7.57
CA VAL A 6 11.73 -19.62 -7.04
C VAL A 6 11.44 -19.59 -5.54
N ILE A 7 12.24 -18.85 -4.79
CA ILE A 7 11.96 -18.46 -3.40
C ILE A 7 11.39 -17.03 -3.42
N VAL A 8 10.27 -16.80 -2.74
CA VAL A 8 9.74 -15.45 -2.50
C VAL A 8 9.88 -15.12 -1.02
N LEU A 9 10.62 -14.06 -0.69
CA LEU A 9 10.85 -13.60 0.67
C LEU A 9 9.88 -12.48 1.03
N GLY A 10 9.03 -12.73 2.01
CA GLY A 10 7.99 -11.81 2.48
C GLY A 10 6.59 -12.21 2.01
N ALA A 11 5.72 -12.55 2.96
CA ALA A 11 4.32 -12.90 2.72
C ALA A 11 3.35 -11.74 2.98
N GLY A 12 3.73 -10.51 2.62
CA GLY A 12 2.80 -9.41 2.39
C GLY A 12 2.07 -9.59 1.06
N ILE A 13 1.07 -8.77 0.78
CA ILE A 13 0.23 -8.89 -0.44
C ILE A 13 1.07 -8.93 -1.73
N VAL A 14 2.16 -8.18 -1.81
CA VAL A 14 3.07 -8.17 -2.98
C VAL A 14 3.77 -9.52 -3.15
N GLY A 15 4.34 -10.07 -2.07
CA GLY A 15 5.00 -11.37 -2.12
C GLY A 15 4.03 -12.52 -2.37
N ILE A 16 2.85 -12.50 -1.73
CA ILE A 16 1.78 -13.48 -1.97
C ILE A 16 1.38 -13.45 -3.44
N SER A 17 1.12 -12.26 -4.00
CA SER A 17 0.73 -12.11 -5.41
C SER A 17 1.84 -12.57 -6.36
N THR A 18 3.10 -12.28 -6.04
CA THR A 18 4.26 -12.75 -6.81
C THR A 18 4.37 -14.27 -6.81
N ALA A 19 4.27 -14.89 -5.63
CA ALA A 19 4.32 -16.34 -5.50
C ALA A 19 3.16 -17.01 -6.24
N LEU A 20 1.95 -16.44 -6.12
CA LEU A 20 0.76 -16.94 -6.80
C LEU A 20 0.89 -16.85 -8.32
N GLN A 21 1.35 -15.72 -8.86
CA GLN A 21 1.52 -15.53 -10.31
C GLN A 21 2.59 -16.48 -10.90
N LEU A 22 3.63 -16.79 -10.15
CA LEU A 22 4.63 -17.79 -10.53
C LEU A 22 4.05 -19.23 -10.49
N ALA A 23 3.27 -19.56 -9.44
CA ALA A 23 2.62 -20.87 -9.33
C ALA A 23 1.58 -21.10 -10.43
N ARG A 24 0.78 -20.08 -10.80
CA ARG A 24 -0.15 -20.11 -11.95
C ARG A 24 0.57 -20.43 -13.28
N ARG A 25 1.86 -20.12 -13.38
CA ARG A 25 2.73 -20.40 -14.55
C ARG A 25 3.52 -21.70 -14.39
N GLY A 26 3.11 -22.57 -13.44
CA GLY A 26 3.66 -23.91 -13.25
C GLY A 26 5.03 -23.97 -12.56
N LYS A 27 5.46 -22.89 -11.89
CA LYS A 27 6.71 -22.90 -11.13
C LYS A 27 6.53 -23.51 -9.75
N ALA A 28 7.51 -24.28 -9.31
CA ALA A 28 7.62 -24.72 -7.93
C ALA A 28 8.10 -23.55 -7.06
N VAL A 29 7.20 -23.00 -6.24
CA VAL A 29 7.47 -21.76 -5.47
C VAL A 29 7.37 -22.02 -3.98
N VAL A 30 8.33 -21.46 -3.24
CA VAL A 30 8.30 -21.43 -1.77
C VAL A 30 8.21 -19.96 -1.32
N LEU A 31 7.15 -19.63 -0.61
CA LEU A 31 6.93 -18.32 0.04
C LEU A 31 7.43 -18.40 1.47
N VAL A 32 8.38 -17.55 1.83
CA VAL A 32 9.02 -17.54 3.15
C VAL A 32 8.74 -16.26 3.89
N ASP A 33 8.23 -16.37 5.11
CA ASP A 33 8.04 -15.23 6.03
C ASP A 33 8.37 -15.63 7.46
N ARG A 34 8.72 -14.66 8.29
CA ARG A 34 8.95 -14.86 9.74
C ARG A 34 7.66 -14.98 10.53
N GLY A 35 6.56 -14.41 10.01
CA GLY A 35 5.25 -14.35 10.63
C GLY A 35 4.16 -15.02 9.79
N GLU A 36 2.91 -14.77 10.14
CA GLU A 36 1.76 -15.23 9.39
C GLU A 36 1.55 -14.37 8.13
N PRO A 37 1.19 -14.97 6.97
CA PRO A 37 0.93 -14.23 5.75
C PRO A 37 -0.13 -13.15 5.92
N GLY A 38 0.15 -11.97 5.35
CA GLY A 38 -0.74 -10.81 5.34
C GLY A 38 -0.83 -10.01 6.63
N ARG A 39 -0.26 -10.46 7.75
CA ARG A 39 -0.46 -9.88 9.09
C ARG A 39 0.29 -8.56 9.36
N GLU A 40 1.31 -8.26 8.58
CA GLU A 40 2.09 -7.03 8.73
C GLU A 40 1.39 -5.85 8.01
N THR A 41 2.08 -5.03 7.25
CA THR A 41 1.57 -3.81 6.60
C THR A 41 0.31 -4.04 5.75
N SER A 42 0.14 -5.23 5.16
CA SER A 42 -1.04 -5.57 4.34
C SER A 42 -2.33 -5.61 5.16
N TYR A 43 -2.31 -6.15 6.38
CA TYR A 43 -3.46 -6.17 7.30
C TYR A 43 -4.03 -4.78 7.57
N GLY A 44 -3.14 -3.81 7.77
CA GLY A 44 -3.54 -2.46 8.14
C GLY A 44 -3.90 -1.55 6.99
N ASN A 45 -3.96 -2.06 5.76
CA ASN A 45 -4.40 -1.27 4.63
C ASN A 45 -5.84 -0.76 4.83
N ALA A 46 -6.11 0.43 4.28
CA ALA A 46 -7.44 1.04 4.34
C ALA A 46 -8.49 0.30 3.50
N GLY A 47 -8.09 -0.75 2.78
CA GLY A 47 -8.99 -1.56 1.98
C GLY A 47 -9.40 -0.91 0.66
N LEU A 48 -8.51 -0.18 0.01
CA LEU A 48 -8.78 0.44 -1.29
C LEU A 48 -7.87 -0.13 -2.37
N ILE A 49 -8.45 -0.52 -3.51
CA ILE A 49 -7.77 -0.80 -4.76
C ILE A 49 -8.00 0.43 -5.62
N GLN A 50 -6.99 1.31 -5.65
CA GLN A 50 -7.11 2.70 -6.08
C GLN A 50 -6.80 2.87 -7.58
N ARG A 51 -7.81 2.88 -8.45
CA ARG A 51 -7.66 3.15 -9.89
C ARG A 51 -7.37 4.63 -10.15
N GLU A 52 -7.81 5.51 -9.26
CA GLU A 52 -7.57 6.97 -9.31
C GLU A 52 -6.15 7.36 -8.87
N GLY A 53 -5.43 6.48 -8.19
CA GLY A 53 -4.12 6.73 -7.61
C GLY A 53 -2.97 6.89 -8.63
N VAL A 54 -3.25 7.33 -9.85
CA VAL A 54 -2.28 7.48 -10.95
C VAL A 54 -1.20 8.54 -10.70
N VAL A 55 -1.46 9.47 -9.79
CA VAL A 55 -0.49 10.48 -9.35
C VAL A 55 -0.04 10.13 -7.93
N PRO A 56 1.23 9.75 -7.71
CA PRO A 56 1.73 9.46 -6.37
C PRO A 56 1.63 10.68 -5.45
N TYR A 57 1.41 10.46 -4.14
CA TYR A 57 1.38 11.56 -3.18
C TYR A 57 2.71 12.32 -3.16
N GLY A 58 2.65 13.64 -3.41
CA GLY A 58 3.81 14.53 -3.37
C GLY A 58 4.11 15.08 -1.97
N PHE A 59 5.34 15.51 -1.75
CA PHE A 59 5.70 16.33 -0.60
C PHE A 59 5.23 17.78 -0.84
N PRO A 60 4.68 18.46 0.17
CA PRO A 60 4.25 19.86 0.03
C PRO A 60 5.35 20.75 -0.52
N GLN A 61 5.04 21.53 -1.58
CA GLN A 61 5.99 22.43 -2.21
C GLN A 61 5.87 23.88 -1.69
N GLN A 62 4.72 24.22 -1.10
CA GLN A 62 4.46 25.55 -0.56
C GLN A 62 5.07 25.71 0.83
N PHE A 63 5.89 26.75 1.03
CA PHE A 63 6.57 27.01 2.30
C PHE A 63 5.60 27.11 3.48
N GLY A 64 4.43 27.76 3.30
CA GLY A 64 3.42 27.86 4.34
C GLY A 64 2.83 26.52 4.78
N GLN A 65 2.75 25.52 3.88
CA GLN A 65 2.33 24.17 4.24
C GLN A 65 3.42 23.42 5.00
N ILE A 66 4.68 23.59 4.58
CA ILE A 66 5.84 23.01 5.28
C ILE A 66 5.91 23.52 6.71
N LEU A 67 5.77 24.84 6.90
CA LEU A 67 5.78 25.47 8.22
C LEU A 67 4.62 24.96 9.11
N ARG A 68 3.41 24.88 8.56
CA ARG A 68 2.27 24.30 9.29
C ARG A 68 2.50 22.85 9.69
N ASN A 69 3.10 22.03 8.82
CA ASN A 69 3.44 20.66 9.15
C ASN A 69 4.54 20.59 10.21
N ALA A 70 5.49 21.53 10.20
CA ALA A 70 6.57 21.62 11.19
C ALA A 70 6.05 21.87 12.64
N MET A 71 4.85 22.43 12.83
CA MET A 71 4.23 22.54 14.15
C MET A 71 3.83 21.19 14.77
N ASN A 72 3.83 20.11 13.99
CA ASN A 72 3.59 18.73 14.41
C ASN A 72 2.28 18.48 15.19
N ASN A 73 1.25 19.27 14.91
CA ASN A 73 -0.05 19.21 15.57
C ASN A 73 -1.18 18.70 14.67
N ARG A 74 -0.86 18.20 13.48
CA ARG A 74 -1.84 17.77 12.48
C ARG A 74 -2.27 16.29 12.66
N ILE A 75 -3.36 15.93 11.99
CA ILE A 75 -3.86 14.55 11.91
C ILE A 75 -3.23 13.82 10.71
N ASP A 76 -3.09 14.52 9.57
CA ASP A 76 -2.57 13.97 8.32
C ASP A 76 -1.06 13.68 8.35
N SER A 77 -0.30 14.41 9.19
CA SER A 77 1.14 14.25 9.30
C SER A 77 1.63 14.45 10.73
N HIS A 78 2.53 13.59 11.15
CA HIS A 78 3.23 13.65 12.45
C HIS A 78 4.66 13.17 12.30
N PHE A 79 5.59 13.64 13.14
CA PHE A 79 6.96 13.17 13.10
C PHE A 79 7.61 13.14 14.48
N HIS A 80 8.54 12.21 14.64
CA HIS A 80 9.39 12.13 15.83
C HIS A 80 10.60 13.04 15.64
N TRP A 81 10.76 14.04 16.49
CA TRP A 81 11.89 14.98 16.42
C TRP A 81 13.24 14.27 16.39
N ARG A 82 13.40 13.21 17.19
CA ARG A 82 14.65 12.42 17.25
C ARG A 82 14.87 11.57 15.99
N ALA A 83 13.88 11.38 15.14
CA ALA A 83 14.03 10.66 13.89
C ALA A 83 14.46 11.56 12.73
N LEU A 84 14.29 12.89 12.84
CA LEU A 84 14.57 13.84 11.77
C LEU A 84 15.96 13.68 11.14
N PRO A 85 17.07 13.51 11.90
CA PRO A 85 18.39 13.29 11.28
C PRO A 85 18.44 12.04 10.40
N SER A 86 17.74 10.96 10.80
CA SER A 86 17.75 9.69 10.05
C SER A 86 16.82 9.68 8.83
N VAL A 87 15.82 10.55 8.81
CA VAL A 87 14.85 10.65 7.69
C VAL A 87 15.11 11.87 6.80
N SER A 88 16.02 12.77 7.16
CA SER A 88 16.27 14.03 6.47
C SER A 88 16.65 13.83 4.99
N SER A 89 17.55 12.87 4.70
CA SER A 89 17.96 12.56 3.34
C SER A 89 16.78 12.06 2.48
N PHE A 90 15.92 11.23 3.07
CA PHE A 90 14.69 10.78 2.42
C PHE A 90 13.75 11.97 2.16
N LEU A 91 13.49 12.82 3.16
CA LEU A 91 12.60 13.98 3.03
C LEU A 91 13.10 14.98 1.99
N ALA A 92 14.41 15.25 1.94
CA ALA A 92 15.02 16.14 0.95
C ALA A 92 14.84 15.60 -0.48
N LYS A 93 15.10 14.32 -0.71
CA LYS A 93 14.90 13.70 -2.01
C LYS A 93 13.40 13.57 -2.36
N TYR A 94 12.54 13.30 -1.39
CA TYR A 94 11.09 13.27 -1.60
C TYR A 94 10.57 14.65 -2.02
N TRP A 95 10.99 15.73 -1.35
CA TRP A 95 10.71 17.10 -1.76
C TRP A 95 11.21 17.40 -3.18
N TRP A 96 12.44 16.98 -3.50
CA TRP A 96 13.02 17.13 -4.83
C TRP A 96 12.22 16.44 -5.94
N HIS A 97 11.76 15.20 -5.71
CA HIS A 97 10.94 14.46 -6.67
C HIS A 97 9.51 14.98 -6.77
N SER A 98 9.03 15.71 -5.76
CA SER A 98 7.70 16.29 -5.74
C SER A 98 7.62 17.66 -6.46
N ASN A 99 8.71 18.15 -7.05
CA ASN A 99 8.67 19.30 -7.96
C ASN A 99 7.77 18.99 -9.16
N LEU A 100 6.96 19.97 -9.59
CA LEU A 100 5.88 19.79 -10.57
C LEU A 100 6.31 19.02 -11.83
N SER A 101 7.43 19.43 -12.46
CA SER A 101 7.90 18.80 -13.70
C SER A 101 8.34 17.34 -13.51
N ARG A 102 9.05 17.06 -12.42
CA ARG A 102 9.47 15.68 -12.08
C ARG A 102 8.30 14.82 -11.67
N HIS A 103 7.42 15.38 -10.86
CA HIS A 103 6.22 14.68 -10.37
C HIS A 103 5.29 14.27 -11.53
N GLN A 104 5.17 15.11 -12.55
CA GLN A 104 4.42 14.76 -13.77
C GLN A 104 5.08 13.61 -14.56
N LEU A 105 6.41 13.59 -14.66
CA LEU A 105 7.13 12.46 -15.29
C LEU A 105 6.95 11.17 -14.49
N ILE A 106 7.03 11.26 -13.18
CA ILE A 106 6.80 10.13 -12.26
C ILE A 106 5.35 9.62 -12.42
N ALA A 107 4.37 10.51 -12.44
CA ALA A 107 2.96 10.13 -12.61
C ALA A 107 2.73 9.37 -13.93
N ARG A 108 3.30 9.84 -15.03
CA ARG A 108 3.22 9.14 -16.34
C ARG A 108 3.84 7.74 -16.29
N ALA A 109 4.99 7.60 -15.62
CA ALA A 109 5.63 6.30 -15.44
C ALA A 109 4.86 5.39 -14.47
N TYR A 110 4.16 5.96 -13.49
CA TYR A 110 3.43 5.23 -12.46
C TYR A 110 2.04 4.77 -12.90
N ALA A 111 1.38 5.56 -13.75
CA ALA A 111 0.01 5.31 -14.20
C ALA A 111 -0.22 3.90 -14.77
N PRO A 112 0.67 3.29 -15.60
CA PRO A 112 0.46 1.95 -16.13
C PRO A 112 0.30 0.86 -15.06
N LEU A 113 1.00 0.97 -13.91
CA LEU A 113 0.79 0.04 -12.79
C LEU A 113 -0.62 0.18 -12.20
N ILE A 114 -1.07 1.41 -12.00
CA ILE A 114 -2.40 1.71 -11.44
C ILE A 114 -3.50 1.29 -12.42
N GLU A 115 -3.33 1.53 -13.70
CA GLU A 115 -4.31 1.19 -14.74
C GLU A 115 -4.64 -0.30 -14.77
N HIS A 116 -3.65 -1.15 -14.53
CA HIS A 116 -3.84 -2.59 -14.49
C HIS A 116 -4.21 -3.15 -13.10
N SER A 117 -4.34 -2.30 -12.07
CA SER A 117 -4.61 -2.76 -10.70
C SER A 117 -5.93 -3.51 -10.57
N ILE A 118 -7.02 -2.98 -11.13
CA ILE A 118 -8.35 -3.58 -11.03
C ILE A 118 -8.41 -4.91 -11.80
N SER A 119 -7.93 -4.95 -13.04
CA SER A 119 -7.98 -6.16 -13.88
C SER A 119 -7.18 -7.31 -13.26
N THR A 120 -5.96 -7.04 -12.81
CA THR A 120 -5.10 -8.06 -12.18
C THR A 120 -5.64 -8.52 -10.82
N HIS A 121 -6.28 -7.63 -10.06
CA HIS A 121 -7.00 -8.03 -8.85
C HIS A 121 -8.23 -8.88 -9.17
N ASN A 122 -9.02 -8.50 -10.17
CA ASN A 122 -10.23 -9.22 -10.54
C ASN A 122 -9.95 -10.68 -10.85
N GLU A 123 -8.91 -10.96 -11.66
CA GLU A 123 -8.50 -12.33 -11.98
C GLU A 123 -8.23 -13.15 -10.72
N LEU A 124 -7.42 -12.61 -9.79
CA LEU A 124 -7.05 -13.34 -8.58
C LEU A 124 -8.22 -13.46 -7.59
N ILE A 125 -9.10 -12.45 -7.50
CA ILE A 125 -10.29 -12.46 -6.66
C ILE A 125 -11.27 -13.54 -7.12
N GLU A 126 -11.50 -13.63 -8.43
CA GLU A 126 -12.39 -14.65 -9.02
C GLU A 126 -11.85 -16.06 -8.80
N GLU A 127 -10.58 -16.29 -9.09
CA GLU A 127 -9.93 -17.60 -8.94
C GLU A 127 -9.84 -18.04 -7.46
N ALA A 128 -9.62 -17.08 -6.54
CA ALA A 128 -9.58 -17.34 -5.10
C ALA A 128 -10.95 -17.43 -4.44
N GLY A 129 -12.05 -17.15 -5.15
CA GLY A 129 -13.41 -17.15 -4.60
C GLY A 129 -13.62 -16.04 -3.54
N ALA A 130 -12.99 -14.88 -3.72
CA ALA A 130 -12.94 -13.81 -2.72
C ALA A 130 -13.88 -12.62 -3.02
N GLN A 131 -14.84 -12.78 -3.94
CA GLN A 131 -15.73 -11.71 -4.40
C GLN A 131 -16.56 -11.08 -3.27
N ALA A 132 -16.96 -11.87 -2.27
CA ALA A 132 -17.74 -11.40 -1.12
C ALA A 132 -17.01 -10.34 -0.26
N LEU A 133 -15.67 -10.27 -0.37
CA LEU A 133 -14.84 -9.29 0.31
C LEU A 133 -14.79 -7.93 -0.41
N ILE A 134 -15.30 -7.85 -1.63
CA ILE A 134 -15.13 -6.70 -2.52
C ILE A 134 -16.43 -5.92 -2.66
N THR A 135 -16.32 -4.60 -2.63
CA THR A 135 -17.38 -3.66 -3.02
C THR A 135 -16.87 -2.85 -4.20
N LYS A 136 -17.66 -2.82 -5.29
CA LYS A 136 -17.33 -2.11 -6.54
C LYS A 136 -18.11 -0.78 -6.63
N ASP A 137 -18.08 0.00 -5.56
CA ASP A 137 -18.83 1.26 -5.45
C ASP A 137 -17.94 2.47 -5.18
N GLY A 138 -16.66 2.37 -5.52
CA GLY A 138 -15.73 3.47 -5.36
C GLY A 138 -15.48 3.86 -3.89
N TRP A 139 -15.09 5.13 -3.70
CA TRP A 139 -14.93 5.74 -2.38
C TRP A 139 -15.04 7.27 -2.47
N THR A 140 -15.21 7.96 -1.34
CA THR A 140 -15.60 9.37 -1.31
C THR A 140 -14.62 10.23 -0.52
N GLU A 141 -14.22 11.36 -1.09
CA GLU A 141 -13.51 12.43 -0.41
C GLU A 141 -14.48 13.52 0.05
N LEU A 142 -14.44 13.84 1.34
CA LEU A 142 -15.28 14.83 1.97
C LEU A 142 -14.54 16.18 2.06
N PHE A 143 -15.23 17.27 1.73
CA PHE A 143 -14.68 18.62 1.77
C PHE A 143 -15.45 19.50 2.74
N ARG A 144 -14.74 20.11 3.69
CA ARG A 144 -15.32 21.02 4.69
C ARG A 144 -15.47 22.44 4.15
N THR A 145 -14.67 22.79 3.14
CA THR A 145 -14.67 24.15 2.56
C THR A 145 -14.92 24.10 1.06
N PRO A 146 -15.69 25.09 0.50
CA PRO A 146 -15.89 25.19 -0.94
C PRO A 146 -14.57 25.32 -1.72
N ALA A 147 -13.61 26.07 -1.20
CA ALA A 147 -12.31 26.28 -1.85
C ALA A 147 -11.53 24.96 -2.03
N LYS A 148 -11.54 24.07 -1.02
CA LYS A 148 -10.91 22.75 -1.12
C LYS A 148 -11.66 21.87 -2.11
N ARG A 149 -12.99 21.79 -2.01
CA ARG A 149 -13.84 21.07 -2.95
C ARG A 149 -13.55 21.46 -4.40
N ASP A 150 -13.62 22.75 -4.69
CA ASP A 150 -13.46 23.25 -6.06
C ASP A 150 -12.03 23.01 -6.59
N GLY A 151 -11.03 23.01 -5.70
CA GLY A 151 -9.66 22.64 -6.03
C GLY A 151 -9.54 21.17 -6.44
N GLU A 152 -10.10 20.27 -5.66
CA GLU A 152 -10.06 18.82 -5.92
C GLU A 152 -10.92 18.43 -7.13
N LEU A 153 -12.06 19.07 -7.35
CA LEU A 153 -12.86 18.85 -8.56
C LEU A 153 -12.10 19.22 -9.83
N ARG A 154 -11.34 20.34 -9.82
CA ARG A 154 -10.48 20.68 -10.98
C ARG A 154 -9.38 19.66 -11.21
N GLU A 155 -8.81 19.12 -10.15
CA GLU A 155 -7.82 18.05 -10.25
C GLU A 155 -8.44 16.75 -10.76
N ALA A 156 -9.63 16.38 -10.29
CA ALA A 156 -10.38 15.23 -10.77
C ALA A 156 -10.72 15.33 -12.27
N GLU A 157 -11.13 16.51 -12.75
CA GLU A 157 -11.32 16.77 -14.19
C GLU A 157 -10.02 16.59 -14.99
N ARG A 158 -8.88 16.99 -14.43
CA ARG A 158 -7.58 16.74 -15.03
C ARG A 158 -7.26 15.25 -15.11
N LEU A 159 -7.46 14.50 -14.01
CA LEU A 159 -7.23 13.05 -13.97
C LEU A 159 -8.15 12.31 -14.94
N LYS A 160 -9.41 12.72 -15.03
CA LYS A 160 -10.37 12.17 -16.00
C LYS A 160 -9.88 12.37 -17.44
N ARG A 161 -9.46 13.58 -17.78
CA ARG A 161 -8.97 13.91 -19.13
C ARG A 161 -7.65 13.18 -19.46
N ASP A 162 -6.70 13.15 -18.52
CA ASP A 162 -5.33 12.70 -18.76
C ASP A 162 -5.18 11.17 -18.59
N TYR A 163 -6.02 10.53 -17.76
CA TYR A 163 -5.89 9.11 -17.37
C TYR A 163 -7.21 8.33 -17.41
N GLY A 164 -8.32 8.95 -17.83
CA GLY A 164 -9.62 8.28 -17.93
C GLY A 164 -10.24 7.86 -16.60
N VAL A 165 -9.88 8.51 -15.48
CA VAL A 165 -10.41 8.20 -14.15
C VAL A 165 -11.83 8.76 -14.02
N ALA A 166 -12.79 7.92 -13.66
CA ALA A 166 -14.18 8.33 -13.47
C ALA A 166 -14.44 8.87 -12.07
N PHE A 167 -15.23 9.94 -12.00
CA PHE A 167 -15.65 10.54 -10.73
C PHE A 167 -17.02 11.21 -10.82
N GLU A 168 -17.66 11.37 -9.67
CA GLU A 168 -18.92 12.08 -9.45
C GLU A 168 -18.73 13.19 -8.41
N ALA A 169 -19.17 14.41 -8.72
CA ALA A 169 -19.25 15.49 -7.75
C ALA A 169 -20.56 15.39 -6.97
N LEU A 170 -20.48 15.30 -5.64
CA LEU A 170 -21.66 15.21 -4.78
C LEU A 170 -21.94 16.54 -4.10
N SER A 171 -23.18 17.01 -4.22
CA SER A 171 -23.68 18.09 -3.40
C SER A 171 -23.81 17.66 -1.92
N PRO A 172 -23.99 18.58 -0.97
CA PRO A 172 -24.26 18.23 0.42
C PRO A 172 -25.51 17.32 0.59
N ASP A 173 -26.54 17.52 -0.23
CA ASP A 173 -27.75 16.70 -0.17
C ASP A 173 -27.54 15.30 -0.77
N ASP A 174 -26.80 15.18 -1.88
CA ASP A 174 -26.41 13.87 -2.45
C ASP A 174 -25.57 13.07 -1.46
N LEU A 175 -24.61 13.75 -0.79
CA LEU A 175 -23.81 13.12 0.25
C LEU A 175 -24.67 12.65 1.43
N ALA A 176 -25.61 13.47 1.89
CA ALA A 176 -26.52 13.11 2.98
C ALA A 176 -27.49 11.97 2.61
N ALA A 177 -27.86 11.86 1.35
CA ALA A 177 -28.67 10.74 0.85
C ALA A 177 -27.89 9.43 0.85
N ARG A 178 -26.60 9.47 0.50
CA ARG A 178 -25.70 8.29 0.50
C ARG A 178 -25.27 7.88 1.91
N GLU A 179 -24.99 8.86 2.79
CA GLU A 179 -24.48 8.67 4.15
C GLU A 179 -25.41 9.36 5.17
N PRO A 180 -26.60 8.79 5.45
CA PRO A 180 -27.62 9.46 6.26
C PRO A 180 -27.22 9.71 7.71
N HIS A 181 -26.21 8.99 8.22
CA HIS A 181 -25.71 9.16 9.59
C HIS A 181 -24.48 10.09 9.68
N LEU A 182 -23.99 10.59 8.54
CA LEU A 182 -22.89 11.55 8.51
C LEU A 182 -23.40 12.96 8.85
N SER A 183 -22.58 13.76 9.56
CA SER A 183 -22.85 15.20 9.78
C SER A 183 -23.05 15.94 8.45
N ARG A 184 -23.90 16.95 8.45
CA ARG A 184 -24.16 17.80 7.29
C ARG A 184 -23.16 18.97 7.14
N ASP A 185 -22.08 19.00 7.91
CA ASP A 185 -21.11 20.10 7.95
C ASP A 185 -20.06 20.03 6.82
N PHE A 186 -20.45 19.53 5.64
CA PHE A 186 -19.57 19.43 4.49
C PHE A 186 -20.06 20.31 3.35
N ALA A 187 -19.12 20.95 2.65
CA ALA A 187 -19.40 21.78 1.46
C ALA A 187 -19.73 20.92 0.22
N GLY A 188 -19.59 19.60 0.33
CA GLY A 188 -19.81 18.61 -0.72
C GLY A 188 -18.72 17.54 -0.69
N ALA A 189 -18.73 16.67 -1.69
CA ALA A 189 -17.78 15.58 -1.78
C ALA A 189 -17.41 15.26 -3.23
N LEU A 190 -16.36 14.47 -3.39
CA LEU A 190 -15.92 13.86 -4.65
C LEU A 190 -15.96 12.35 -4.47
N ARG A 191 -16.72 11.63 -5.29
CA ARG A 191 -16.74 10.18 -5.32
C ARG A 191 -15.93 9.68 -6.52
N TRP A 192 -14.88 8.92 -6.25
CA TRP A 192 -14.16 8.15 -7.26
C TRP A 192 -14.95 6.88 -7.58
N GLU A 193 -15.25 6.63 -8.86
CA GLU A 193 -16.16 5.56 -9.27
C GLU A 193 -15.44 4.25 -9.60
N ASP A 194 -14.24 4.33 -10.19
CA ASP A 194 -13.49 3.15 -10.64
C ASP A 194 -12.85 2.29 -9.53
N PRO A 195 -12.43 2.83 -8.38
CA PRO A 195 -11.79 2.06 -7.33
C PRO A 195 -12.70 0.98 -6.75
N TRP A 196 -12.08 -0.10 -6.27
CA TRP A 196 -12.78 -1.12 -5.50
C TRP A 196 -12.38 -1.04 -4.03
N SER A 197 -13.32 -1.44 -3.17
CA SER A 197 -13.11 -1.46 -1.73
C SER A 197 -13.08 -2.89 -1.20
N VAL A 198 -12.17 -3.15 -0.25
CA VAL A 198 -11.94 -4.46 0.34
C VAL A 198 -12.32 -4.42 1.81
N LYS A 199 -13.37 -5.15 2.19
CA LYS A 199 -13.92 -5.18 3.56
C LYS A 199 -13.00 -5.83 4.59
N ASP A 200 -12.06 -6.66 4.13
CA ASP A 200 -11.04 -7.30 4.97
C ASP A 200 -9.76 -7.60 4.15
N PRO A 201 -8.74 -6.72 4.21
CA PRO A 201 -7.48 -6.92 3.49
C PRO A 201 -6.70 -8.16 3.92
N LEU A 202 -6.84 -8.59 5.18
CA LEU A 202 -6.21 -9.84 5.65
C LEU A 202 -6.89 -11.06 5.04
N ALA A 203 -8.22 -11.11 5.08
CA ALA A 203 -8.98 -12.20 4.50
C ALA A 203 -8.73 -12.34 2.99
N LEU A 204 -8.58 -11.22 2.26
CA LEU A 204 -8.19 -11.22 0.86
C LEU A 204 -6.78 -11.80 0.67
N SER A 205 -5.81 -11.35 1.47
CA SER A 205 -4.43 -11.88 1.43
C SER A 205 -4.41 -13.39 1.70
N GLN A 206 -5.19 -13.85 2.68
CA GLN A 206 -5.30 -15.27 3.02
C GLN A 206 -6.04 -16.08 1.94
N ALA A 207 -7.01 -15.48 1.23
CA ALA A 207 -7.64 -16.14 0.08
C ALA A 207 -6.62 -16.39 -1.04
N TYR A 208 -5.75 -15.43 -1.31
CA TYR A 208 -4.67 -15.59 -2.28
C TYR A 208 -3.64 -16.64 -1.83
N VAL A 209 -3.34 -16.71 -0.53
CA VAL A 209 -2.47 -17.78 0.01
C VAL A 209 -3.09 -19.15 -0.19
N ARG A 210 -4.36 -19.34 0.14
CA ARG A 210 -5.05 -20.62 -0.08
C ARG A 210 -5.06 -21.03 -1.56
N LEU A 211 -5.25 -20.08 -2.46
CA LEU A 211 -5.14 -20.34 -3.90
C LEU A 211 -3.71 -20.74 -4.29
N PHE A 212 -2.70 -20.06 -3.78
CA PHE A 212 -1.30 -20.39 -3.98
C PHE A 212 -0.96 -21.83 -3.54
N GLU A 213 -1.42 -22.21 -2.34
CA GLU A 213 -1.23 -23.57 -1.81
C GLU A 213 -1.99 -24.62 -2.64
N LYS A 214 -3.22 -24.31 -3.09
CA LYS A 214 -4.01 -25.16 -4.00
C LYS A 214 -3.27 -25.43 -5.33
N LEU A 215 -2.49 -24.47 -5.81
CA LEU A 215 -1.64 -24.59 -7.00
C LEU A 215 -0.30 -25.29 -6.73
N GLY A 216 -0.10 -25.88 -5.53
CA GLY A 216 1.10 -26.60 -5.14
C GLY A 216 2.21 -25.76 -4.53
N GLY A 217 1.98 -24.46 -4.32
CA GLY A 217 2.90 -23.58 -3.62
C GLY A 217 3.04 -23.95 -2.13
N LYS A 218 4.16 -23.60 -1.52
CA LYS A 218 4.42 -23.87 -0.10
C LYS A 218 4.71 -22.60 0.66
N VAL A 219 4.05 -22.40 1.80
CA VAL A 219 4.34 -21.32 2.74
C VAL A 219 5.17 -21.88 3.89
N LEU A 220 6.35 -21.32 4.11
CA LEU A 220 7.24 -21.76 5.18
C LEU A 220 7.61 -20.59 6.09
N LYS A 221 7.65 -20.85 7.40
CA LYS A 221 8.20 -19.90 8.35
C LYS A 221 9.72 -19.89 8.25
N GLY A 222 10.33 -18.70 8.10
CA GLY A 222 11.77 -18.59 7.95
C GLY A 222 12.28 -17.16 8.11
N ASP A 223 13.59 -17.02 8.20
CA ASP A 223 14.24 -15.71 8.35
C ASP A 223 14.97 -15.31 7.05
N ALA A 224 14.48 -14.27 6.40
CA ALA A 224 15.08 -13.74 5.18
C ALA A 224 16.54 -13.32 5.34
N ARG A 225 17.01 -13.01 6.57
CA ARG A 225 18.41 -12.69 6.87
C ARG A 225 19.36 -13.87 6.66
N SER A 226 18.83 -15.09 6.62
CA SER A 226 19.59 -16.31 6.33
C SER A 226 19.86 -16.51 4.84
N LEU A 227 19.38 -15.61 3.97
CA LEU A 227 19.60 -15.71 2.53
C LEU A 227 21.10 -15.72 2.22
N SER A 228 21.52 -16.70 1.46
CA SER A 228 22.90 -16.87 1.02
C SER A 228 22.96 -17.34 -0.44
N LYS A 229 24.02 -16.92 -1.15
CA LYS A 229 24.26 -17.36 -2.53
C LYS A 229 24.90 -18.77 -2.51
N THR A 230 24.47 -19.61 -3.43
CA THR A 230 25.06 -20.92 -3.69
C THR A 230 25.73 -20.94 -5.07
N LYS A 231 26.32 -22.06 -5.45
CA LYS A 231 26.90 -22.23 -6.81
C LYS A 231 25.85 -22.15 -7.91
N SER A 232 24.61 -22.58 -7.62
CA SER A 232 23.53 -22.74 -8.61
C SER A 232 22.35 -21.77 -8.40
N GLY A 233 22.42 -20.86 -7.43
CA GLY A 233 21.31 -19.95 -7.11
C GLY A 233 21.38 -19.41 -5.69
N TRP A 234 20.30 -19.58 -4.93
CA TRP A 234 20.09 -18.99 -3.62
C TRP A 234 19.59 -20.04 -2.62
N ARG A 235 19.90 -19.84 -1.35
CA ARG A 235 19.47 -20.67 -0.23
C ARG A 235 18.96 -19.80 0.92
N VAL A 236 17.89 -20.26 1.57
CA VAL A 236 17.33 -19.67 2.78
C VAL A 236 17.02 -20.75 3.81
N VAL A 237 17.12 -20.43 5.10
CA VAL A 237 16.67 -21.32 6.19
C VAL A 237 15.17 -21.08 6.41
N ALA A 238 14.35 -22.13 6.22
CA ALA A 238 12.91 -22.06 6.38
C ALA A 238 12.33 -23.46 6.73
N GLY A 239 11.29 -23.49 7.56
CA GLY A 239 10.77 -24.71 8.14
C GLY A 239 11.83 -25.39 8.99
N ASP A 240 11.91 -26.71 8.89
CA ASP A 240 12.87 -27.54 9.62
C ASP A 240 14.21 -27.72 8.87
N GLY A 241 14.49 -26.88 7.87
CA GLY A 241 15.71 -27.07 7.07
C GLY A 241 16.07 -25.89 6.19
N THR A 242 16.53 -26.20 4.99
CA THR A 242 16.91 -25.20 3.98
C THR A 242 16.15 -25.42 2.68
N VAL A 243 15.83 -24.30 2.03
CA VAL A 243 15.25 -24.27 0.68
C VAL A 243 16.27 -23.66 -0.27
N GLU A 244 16.47 -24.29 -1.43
CA GLU A 244 17.31 -23.79 -2.51
C GLU A 244 16.47 -23.54 -3.76
N ALA A 245 16.79 -22.45 -4.47
CA ALA A 245 16.17 -22.13 -5.74
C ALA A 245 17.14 -21.38 -6.65
N LYS A 246 16.88 -21.41 -7.97
CA LYS A 246 17.63 -20.63 -8.95
C LYS A 246 17.38 -19.13 -8.76
N ASP A 247 16.13 -18.77 -8.57
CA ASP A 247 15.69 -17.39 -8.44
C ASP A 247 15.15 -17.08 -7.03
N VAL A 248 15.36 -15.87 -6.55
CA VAL A 248 14.80 -15.34 -5.31
C VAL A 248 14.23 -13.95 -5.51
N VAL A 249 13.02 -13.71 -4.99
CA VAL A 249 12.36 -12.40 -5.02
C VAL A 249 12.32 -11.82 -3.61
N VAL A 250 12.85 -10.61 -3.43
CA VAL A 250 12.78 -9.85 -2.18
C VAL A 250 11.52 -8.97 -2.20
N ALA A 251 10.49 -9.39 -1.45
CA ALA A 251 9.19 -8.71 -1.31
C ALA A 251 8.90 -8.34 0.16
N LEU A 252 9.95 -7.97 0.92
CA LEU A 252 9.92 -7.75 2.36
C LEU A 252 9.37 -6.37 2.79
N GLY A 253 8.84 -5.58 1.84
CA GLY A 253 8.28 -4.27 2.14
C GLY A 253 9.26 -3.37 2.90
N PRO A 254 8.89 -2.84 4.08
CA PRO A 254 9.76 -1.95 4.85
C PRO A 254 10.98 -2.64 5.47
N TRP A 255 11.08 -3.97 5.42
CA TRP A 255 12.22 -4.76 5.91
C TRP A 255 13.15 -5.23 4.78
N SER A 256 12.99 -4.76 3.56
CA SER A 256 13.84 -5.18 2.41
C SER A 256 15.32 -4.89 2.64
N ASP A 257 15.64 -3.88 3.46
CA ASP A 257 17.00 -3.50 3.82
C ASP A 257 17.79 -4.61 4.56
N VAL A 258 17.11 -5.52 5.26
CA VAL A 258 17.77 -6.62 6.00
C VAL A 258 18.43 -7.64 5.06
N VAL A 259 17.99 -7.69 3.80
CA VAL A 259 18.56 -8.52 2.74
C VAL A 259 19.40 -7.70 1.77
N THR A 260 18.89 -6.54 1.37
CA THR A 260 19.54 -5.77 0.29
C THR A 260 20.86 -5.14 0.73
N LYS A 261 20.97 -4.62 1.97
CA LYS A 261 22.21 -4.03 2.49
C LYS A 261 23.38 -5.01 2.59
N PRO A 262 23.23 -6.21 3.17
CA PRO A 262 24.28 -7.23 3.18
C PRO A 262 24.77 -7.62 1.78
N LEU A 263 23.90 -7.55 0.77
CA LEU A 263 24.22 -7.82 -0.63
C LEU A 263 24.81 -6.59 -1.37
N GLY A 264 25.07 -5.50 -0.65
CA GLY A 264 25.70 -4.30 -1.19
C GLY A 264 24.76 -3.34 -1.92
N TYR A 265 23.44 -3.50 -1.80
CA TYR A 265 22.46 -2.56 -2.37
C TYR A 265 22.02 -1.53 -1.33
N SER A 266 21.99 -0.27 -1.74
CA SER A 266 21.58 0.85 -0.89
C SER A 266 20.35 1.54 -1.47
N PHE A 267 19.17 1.05 -1.10
CA PHE A 267 17.92 1.72 -1.42
C PHE A 267 17.54 2.69 -0.31
N LEU A 268 17.25 3.93 -0.69
CA LEU A 268 16.71 4.90 0.24
C LEU A 268 15.21 4.67 0.42
N VAL A 269 14.86 3.77 1.33
CA VAL A 269 13.46 3.51 1.69
C VAL A 269 13.13 4.23 2.97
N GLY A 270 12.28 5.25 2.89
CA GLY A 270 11.69 5.93 4.03
C GLY A 270 10.48 5.15 4.54
N VAL A 271 10.24 5.25 5.85
CA VAL A 271 9.08 4.61 6.47
C VAL A 271 8.06 5.68 6.85
N LYS A 272 6.83 5.54 6.31
CA LYS A 272 5.67 6.31 6.76
C LYS A 272 4.78 5.37 7.58
N ARG A 273 4.77 5.53 8.91
CA ARG A 273 3.93 4.73 9.78
C ARG A 273 2.49 5.24 9.71
N GLY A 274 1.52 4.37 9.98
CA GLY A 274 0.11 4.72 10.09
C GLY A 274 -0.56 3.85 11.13
N TYR A 275 -1.62 4.37 11.72
CA TYR A 275 -2.39 3.68 12.76
C TYR A 275 -3.79 3.42 12.28
N HIS A 276 -4.41 2.35 12.77
CA HIS A 276 -5.86 2.20 12.71
C HIS A 276 -6.45 1.66 14.02
N MET A 277 -7.75 1.85 14.15
CA MET A 277 -8.60 1.34 15.22
C MET A 277 -9.97 1.03 14.64
N HIS A 278 -10.59 -0.06 15.10
CA HIS A 278 -11.98 -0.35 14.76
C HIS A 278 -12.92 0.13 15.86
N TYR A 279 -14.10 0.58 15.42
CA TYR A 279 -15.16 1.07 16.29
C TYR A 279 -16.47 0.34 16.00
N ALA A 280 -17.22 0.03 17.03
CA ALA A 280 -18.63 -0.32 16.85
C ALA A 280 -19.41 0.90 16.33
N PRO A 281 -20.46 0.74 15.53
CA PRO A 281 -21.41 1.82 15.30
C PRO A 281 -22.15 2.14 16.60
N LYS A 282 -22.49 3.41 16.85
CA LYS A 282 -23.31 3.83 17.99
C LYS A 282 -24.78 3.80 17.60
N GLY A 283 -25.58 3.04 18.35
CA GLY A 283 -27.00 2.87 18.04
C GLY A 283 -27.21 2.18 16.70
N ASN A 284 -28.02 2.79 15.83
CA ASN A 284 -28.33 2.32 14.48
C ASN A 284 -27.49 2.99 13.40
N ALA A 285 -26.39 3.65 13.76
CA ALA A 285 -25.53 4.32 12.78
C ALA A 285 -24.93 3.33 11.79
N VAL A 286 -24.93 3.69 10.52
CA VAL A 286 -24.31 2.93 9.43
C VAL A 286 -23.37 3.83 8.67
N LEU A 287 -22.22 3.29 8.30
CA LEU A 287 -21.32 3.86 7.31
C LEU A 287 -21.43 3.01 6.05
N ASN A 288 -21.90 3.60 4.95
CA ASN A 288 -22.15 2.85 3.71
C ASN A 288 -20.90 2.72 2.83
N GLY A 289 -20.06 3.76 2.79
CA GLY A 289 -18.88 3.79 1.93
C GLY A 289 -17.59 4.16 2.65
N TRP A 290 -16.48 4.10 1.95
CA TRP A 290 -15.18 4.60 2.40
C TRP A 290 -15.15 6.11 2.30
N LEU A 291 -14.86 6.80 3.40
CA LEU A 291 -14.89 8.27 3.50
C LEU A 291 -13.52 8.80 3.95
N LEU A 292 -12.90 9.67 3.15
CA LEU A 292 -11.71 10.43 3.51
C LEU A 292 -12.10 11.88 3.85
N ASP A 293 -11.82 12.34 5.05
CA ASP A 293 -11.85 13.77 5.37
C ASP A 293 -10.58 14.43 4.80
N ALA A 294 -10.71 15.07 3.64
CA ALA A 294 -9.58 15.57 2.87
C ALA A 294 -8.82 16.71 3.56
N GLU A 295 -9.48 17.52 4.40
CA GLU A 295 -8.82 18.59 5.16
C GLU A 295 -8.20 18.12 6.47
N ARG A 296 -8.65 16.97 7.02
CA ARG A 296 -8.13 16.40 8.27
C ARG A 296 -7.17 15.25 8.04
N GLY A 297 -7.28 14.53 6.92
CA GLY A 297 -6.36 13.47 6.51
C GLY A 297 -6.51 12.18 7.31
N TYR A 298 -7.74 11.74 7.56
CA TYR A 298 -8.07 10.42 8.08
C TYR A 298 -9.19 9.79 7.27
N LEU A 299 -9.25 8.47 7.25
CA LEU A 299 -10.21 7.69 6.48
C LEU A 299 -11.07 6.84 7.44
N LEU A 300 -12.37 6.80 7.18
CA LEU A 300 -13.33 5.88 7.77
C LEU A 300 -13.74 4.82 6.74
N ALA A 301 -13.74 3.55 7.14
CA ALA A 301 -14.06 2.42 6.26
C ALA A 301 -14.99 1.41 6.94
N PRO A 302 -16.08 0.98 6.29
CA PRO A 302 -16.95 -0.08 6.79
C PRO A 302 -16.30 -1.45 6.56
N MET A 303 -15.51 -1.90 7.53
CA MET A 303 -14.85 -3.20 7.50
C MET A 303 -15.72 -4.29 8.13
N ASN A 304 -15.43 -5.56 7.84
CA ASN A 304 -16.11 -6.69 8.49
C ASN A 304 -15.97 -6.68 10.03
N GLN A 305 -14.91 -6.08 10.54
CA GLN A 305 -14.64 -5.97 11.99
C GLN A 305 -15.28 -4.74 12.64
N GLY A 306 -15.93 -3.87 11.89
CA GLY A 306 -16.50 -2.61 12.36
C GLY A 306 -16.01 -1.42 11.53
N ILE A 307 -16.27 -0.20 11.99
CA ILE A 307 -15.82 1.02 11.30
C ILE A 307 -14.34 1.22 11.61
N ARG A 308 -13.48 1.07 10.59
CA ARG A 308 -12.03 1.30 10.72
C ARG A 308 -11.72 2.78 10.50
N LEU A 309 -11.09 3.41 11.48
CA LEU A 309 -10.47 4.71 11.34
C LEU A 309 -8.98 4.53 11.06
N THR A 310 -8.50 5.05 9.92
CA THR A 310 -7.09 4.97 9.51
C THR A 310 -6.48 6.37 9.45
N THR A 311 -5.27 6.54 10.02
CA THR A 311 -4.58 7.84 10.08
C THR A 311 -3.69 8.10 8.86
N GLY A 312 -3.27 9.36 8.72
CA GLY A 312 -2.26 9.81 7.78
C GLY A 312 -0.85 9.23 8.03
N ALA A 313 0.18 10.03 7.83
CA ALA A 313 1.57 9.58 7.87
C ALA A 313 2.30 10.05 9.13
N GLU A 314 2.93 9.12 9.84
CA GLU A 314 3.90 9.42 10.89
C GLU A 314 5.33 9.12 10.38
N PHE A 315 6.20 10.11 10.44
CA PHE A 315 7.62 10.00 10.08
C PHE A 315 8.43 9.68 11.33
N ALA A 316 8.83 8.42 11.43
CA ALA A 316 9.61 7.89 12.53
C ALA A 316 10.51 6.76 12.04
N ARG A 317 11.46 6.33 12.88
CA ARG A 317 12.18 5.08 12.61
C ARG A 317 11.20 3.91 12.64
N ARG A 318 11.39 2.92 11.75
CA ARG A 318 10.51 1.73 11.64
C ARG A 318 10.20 1.10 13.00
N ASP A 319 11.24 0.90 13.79
CA ASP A 319 11.16 0.17 15.06
C ASP A 319 11.02 1.10 16.31
N ALA A 320 10.72 2.39 16.10
CA ALA A 320 10.46 3.32 17.19
C ALA A 320 9.15 2.93 17.95
N PRO A 321 9.03 3.23 19.23
CA PRO A 321 7.80 3.00 19.99
C PRO A 321 6.57 3.59 19.30
N LYS A 322 5.41 2.96 19.48
CA LYS A 322 4.12 3.48 19.00
C LYS A 322 3.79 4.81 19.67
N THR A 323 3.32 5.78 18.89
CA THR A 323 2.85 7.10 19.37
C THR A 323 1.55 7.47 18.66
N PRO A 324 0.40 6.86 19.02
CA PRO A 324 -0.86 7.01 18.28
C PRO A 324 -1.56 8.35 18.52
N VAL A 325 -0.78 9.46 18.58
CA VAL A 325 -1.30 10.82 18.79
C VAL A 325 -2.24 11.26 17.67
N GLN A 326 -1.89 10.89 16.42
CA GLN A 326 -2.73 11.19 15.26
C GLN A 326 -4.08 10.48 15.36
N LEU A 327 -4.09 9.22 15.81
CA LEU A 327 -5.31 8.44 15.99
C LEU A 327 -6.24 9.08 17.01
N ALA A 328 -5.72 9.51 18.18
CA ALA A 328 -6.52 10.18 19.20
C ALA A 328 -7.15 11.49 18.69
N ARG A 329 -6.38 12.27 17.91
CA ARG A 329 -6.89 13.51 17.28
C ARG A 329 -7.94 13.21 16.22
N ALA A 330 -7.70 12.19 15.37
CA ALA A 330 -8.62 11.77 14.32
C ALA A 330 -9.93 11.23 14.91
N GLU A 331 -9.85 10.43 15.96
CA GLU A 331 -11.03 9.90 16.66
C GLU A 331 -11.94 11.01 17.19
N ALA A 332 -11.36 12.03 17.81
CA ALA A 332 -12.15 13.18 18.32
C ALA A 332 -12.94 13.87 17.19
N VAL A 333 -12.30 14.07 16.04
CA VAL A 333 -12.96 14.66 14.86
C VAL A 333 -13.96 13.68 14.22
N ALA A 334 -13.60 12.41 14.08
CA ALA A 334 -14.47 11.39 13.49
C ALA A 334 -15.77 11.22 14.27
N ARG A 335 -15.71 11.25 15.62
CA ARG A 335 -16.89 11.21 16.51
C ARG A 335 -17.83 12.41 16.36
N SER A 336 -17.33 13.56 15.88
CA SER A 336 -18.18 14.72 15.61
C SER A 336 -18.94 14.63 14.30
N ILE A 337 -18.48 13.78 13.36
CA ILE A 337 -19.10 13.65 12.03
C ILE A 337 -19.88 12.35 11.84
N LEU A 338 -19.55 11.30 12.58
CA LEU A 338 -20.23 10.01 12.51
C LEU A 338 -20.40 9.43 13.93
N PRO A 339 -21.56 8.86 14.29
CA PRO A 339 -21.78 8.26 15.60
C PRO A 339 -20.95 6.98 15.76
N LEU A 340 -19.71 7.12 16.24
CA LEU A 340 -18.83 6.01 16.59
C LEU A 340 -19.09 5.54 18.04
N GLY A 341 -19.24 4.23 18.23
CA GLY A 341 -19.39 3.57 19.50
C GLY A 341 -18.04 3.30 20.19
N GLU A 342 -17.94 2.18 20.90
CA GLU A 342 -16.72 1.77 21.59
C GLU A 342 -15.63 1.30 20.63
N ARG A 343 -14.37 1.33 21.11
CA ARG A 343 -13.24 0.73 20.40
C ARG A 343 -13.33 -0.78 20.48
N LEU A 344 -13.18 -1.47 19.37
CA LEU A 344 -13.22 -2.93 19.27
C LEU A 344 -11.84 -3.58 19.46
N ASP A 345 -10.78 -2.86 19.10
CA ASP A 345 -9.42 -3.34 19.34
C ASP A 345 -8.92 -2.89 20.72
N LYS A 346 -8.18 -3.77 21.41
CA LYS A 346 -7.55 -3.44 22.70
C LYS A 346 -6.50 -2.35 22.58
N GLU A 347 -5.75 -2.36 21.48
CA GLU A 347 -4.67 -1.40 21.19
C GLU A 347 -4.70 -0.96 19.73
N PRO A 348 -4.26 0.27 19.43
CA PRO A 348 -4.09 0.70 18.05
C PRO A 348 -3.11 -0.20 17.29
N TRP A 349 -3.52 -0.67 16.11
CA TRP A 349 -2.59 -1.29 15.19
C TRP A 349 -1.71 -0.22 14.53
N MET A 350 -0.46 -0.58 14.27
CA MET A 350 0.49 0.29 13.58
C MET A 350 1.18 -0.48 12.46
N GLY A 351 1.24 0.10 11.27
CA GLY A 351 1.98 -0.42 10.13
C GLY A 351 2.98 0.57 9.55
N ALA A 352 3.94 0.03 8.83
CA ALA A 352 5.02 0.76 8.19
C ALA A 352 4.88 0.69 6.67
N ARG A 353 4.65 1.84 6.02
CA ARG A 353 4.58 1.94 4.55
C ARG A 353 6.00 2.15 4.00
N PRO A 354 6.52 1.27 3.11
CA PRO A 354 7.84 1.42 2.52
C PRO A 354 7.81 2.43 1.36
N CYS A 355 8.34 3.62 1.58
CA CYS A 355 8.30 4.70 0.60
C CYS A 355 9.68 4.94 0.00
N THR A 356 9.80 4.89 -1.29
CA THR A 356 10.94 5.43 -2.05
C THR A 356 10.81 6.95 -2.19
N PRO A 357 11.88 7.71 -2.43
CA PRO A 357 11.78 9.16 -2.54
C PRO A 357 10.95 9.66 -3.72
N ASP A 358 10.86 8.88 -4.79
CA ASP A 358 10.03 9.11 -5.97
C ASP A 358 8.63 8.48 -5.87
N MET A 359 8.35 7.80 -4.73
CA MET A 359 7.10 7.07 -4.46
C MET A 359 6.80 5.92 -5.44
N MET A 360 7.71 5.57 -6.35
CA MET A 360 7.58 4.42 -7.24
C MET A 360 8.21 3.16 -6.60
N PRO A 361 7.61 1.98 -6.78
CA PRO A 361 8.18 0.74 -6.26
C PRO A 361 9.49 0.36 -6.95
N VAL A 362 10.28 -0.50 -6.32
CA VAL A 362 11.45 -1.15 -6.91
C VAL A 362 11.00 -2.50 -7.44
N ILE A 363 10.97 -2.64 -8.77
CA ILE A 363 10.52 -3.85 -9.46
C ILE A 363 11.57 -4.21 -10.53
N GLY A 364 12.11 -5.42 -10.47
CA GLY A 364 13.02 -5.92 -11.50
C GLY A 364 14.18 -6.74 -10.98
N LYS A 365 15.05 -7.14 -11.93
CA LYS A 365 16.24 -7.95 -11.68
C LYS A 365 17.32 -7.12 -10.98
N ALA A 366 18.00 -7.72 -10.02
CA ALA A 366 19.17 -7.11 -9.38
C ALA A 366 20.35 -6.99 -10.36
N PRO A 367 21.00 -5.81 -10.48
CA PRO A 367 22.03 -5.61 -11.52
C PRO A 367 23.35 -6.38 -11.28
N ARG A 368 23.65 -6.76 -10.01
CA ARG A 368 24.93 -7.39 -9.64
C ARG A 368 24.82 -8.83 -9.20
N HIS A 369 23.60 -9.38 -9.08
CA HIS A 369 23.37 -10.73 -8.59
C HIS A 369 22.40 -11.46 -9.49
N GLU A 370 22.87 -12.47 -10.19
CA GLU A 370 22.02 -13.32 -11.02
C GLU A 370 21.02 -14.08 -10.15
N GLY A 371 19.78 -14.20 -10.64
CA GLY A 371 18.68 -14.88 -9.95
C GLY A 371 18.13 -14.09 -8.75
N LEU A 372 18.54 -12.84 -8.52
CA LEU A 372 17.96 -11.99 -7.48
C LEU A 372 17.01 -10.95 -8.12
N TRP A 373 15.83 -10.81 -7.52
CA TRP A 373 14.76 -9.94 -7.99
C TRP A 373 14.19 -9.11 -6.84
N PHE A 374 13.70 -7.91 -7.15
CA PHE A 374 13.13 -6.98 -6.17
C PHE A 374 11.68 -6.67 -6.50
N ALA A 375 10.83 -6.65 -5.47
CA ALA A 375 9.41 -6.28 -5.53
C ALA A 375 8.98 -5.61 -4.21
N PHE A 376 9.41 -4.38 -3.97
CA PHE A 376 9.12 -3.64 -2.73
C PHE A 376 9.04 -2.12 -2.94
N GLY A 377 8.70 -1.38 -1.90
CA GLY A 377 8.70 0.09 -1.97
C GLY A 377 7.39 0.69 -2.48
N HIS A 378 6.27 -0.03 -2.40
CA HIS A 378 4.97 0.35 -2.94
C HIS A 378 4.24 1.46 -2.17
N ALA A 379 4.90 2.10 -1.22
CA ALA A 379 4.33 3.16 -0.38
C ALA A 379 2.97 2.75 0.23
N HIS A 380 1.90 3.49 -0.02
CA HIS A 380 0.55 3.17 0.46
C HIS A 380 -0.25 2.28 -0.50
N HIS A 381 0.24 2.08 -1.74
CA HIS A 381 -0.44 1.30 -2.78
C HIS A 381 -0.03 -0.18 -2.82
N GLY A 382 0.53 -0.73 -1.73
CA GLY A 382 0.92 -2.14 -1.72
C GLY A 382 -0.24 -3.10 -1.97
N LEU A 383 -1.44 -2.82 -1.44
CA LEU A 383 -2.65 -3.59 -1.73
C LEU A 383 -3.04 -3.41 -3.20
N THR A 384 -3.19 -2.19 -3.67
CA THR A 384 -3.55 -1.85 -5.06
C THR A 384 -2.64 -2.52 -6.08
N LEU A 385 -1.33 -2.50 -5.85
CA LEU A 385 -0.32 -2.89 -6.83
C LEU A 385 0.22 -4.32 -6.64
N GLY A 386 -0.20 -5.03 -5.61
CA GLY A 386 0.29 -6.39 -5.33
C GLY A 386 0.16 -7.34 -6.53
N PRO A 387 -1.05 -7.56 -7.07
CA PRO A 387 -1.27 -8.45 -8.21
C PRO A 387 -0.54 -8.05 -9.49
N VAL A 388 -0.57 -6.79 -9.89
CA VAL A 388 0.14 -6.32 -11.10
C VAL A 388 1.66 -6.44 -10.94
N THR A 389 2.20 -6.14 -9.76
CA THR A 389 3.63 -6.34 -9.46
C THR A 389 3.99 -7.83 -9.53
N GLY A 390 3.15 -8.68 -8.93
CA GLY A 390 3.35 -10.13 -8.99
C GLY A 390 3.38 -10.64 -10.42
N GLN A 391 2.48 -10.18 -11.26
CA GLN A 391 2.41 -10.56 -12.67
C GLN A 391 3.66 -10.13 -13.44
N VAL A 392 4.06 -8.87 -13.38
CA VAL A 392 5.22 -8.37 -14.14
C VAL A 392 6.54 -8.98 -13.67
N ILE A 393 6.68 -9.31 -12.38
CA ILE A 393 7.86 -10.04 -11.87
C ILE A 393 7.86 -11.48 -12.37
N ALA A 394 6.71 -12.17 -12.36
CA ALA A 394 6.62 -13.53 -12.88
C ALA A 394 6.97 -13.59 -14.38
N GLU A 395 6.39 -12.69 -15.17
CA GLU A 395 6.69 -12.56 -16.60
C GLU A 395 8.18 -12.29 -16.85
N ALA A 396 8.79 -11.36 -16.09
CA ALA A 396 10.20 -11.04 -16.23
C ALA A 396 11.14 -12.21 -15.86
N ILE A 397 10.82 -12.96 -14.80
CA ILE A 397 11.60 -14.17 -14.40
C ILE A 397 11.53 -15.23 -15.49
N LEU A 398 10.38 -15.37 -16.16
CA LEU A 398 10.17 -16.36 -17.22
C LEU A 398 10.68 -15.92 -18.59
N GLY A 399 11.13 -14.67 -18.72
CA GLY A 399 11.53 -14.09 -20.01
C GLY A 399 10.35 -13.81 -20.95
N GLU A 400 9.14 -13.72 -20.41
CA GLU A 400 7.93 -13.34 -21.13
C GLU A 400 7.91 -11.82 -21.36
N LYS A 401 7.11 -11.36 -22.33
CA LYS A 401 6.83 -9.94 -22.50
C LYS A 401 6.01 -9.46 -21.27
N THR A 402 6.53 -8.50 -20.54
CA THR A 402 5.84 -7.95 -19.38
C THR A 402 4.60 -7.15 -19.79
N LEU A 403 3.54 -7.23 -18.96
CA LEU A 403 2.27 -6.51 -19.14
C LEU A 403 2.48 -5.01 -19.36
N ILE A 404 3.46 -4.42 -18.69
CA ILE A 404 3.86 -3.01 -18.81
C ILE A 404 5.38 -2.91 -18.94
N ASP A 405 5.89 -1.77 -19.44
CA ASP A 405 7.32 -1.46 -19.38
C ASP A 405 7.76 -1.21 -17.94
N ILE A 406 8.66 -2.05 -17.44
CA ILE A 406 9.19 -1.96 -16.06
C ILE A 406 10.48 -1.14 -15.95
N SER A 407 10.96 -0.53 -17.03
CA SER A 407 12.24 0.20 -17.08
C SER A 407 12.32 1.32 -16.02
N ALA A 408 11.21 2.02 -15.79
CA ALA A 408 11.13 3.11 -14.82
C ALA A 408 11.20 2.64 -13.35
N TYR A 409 10.94 1.35 -13.08
CA TYR A 409 10.91 0.80 -11.71
C TYR A 409 12.17 0.05 -11.33
N ARG A 410 13.11 -0.13 -12.27
CA ARG A 410 14.34 -0.91 -12.08
C ARG A 410 15.19 -0.38 -10.90
N PRO A 411 15.92 -1.28 -10.21
CA PRO A 411 16.77 -0.91 -9.07
C PRO A 411 17.89 0.06 -9.44
N GLU A 412 18.38 0.05 -10.70
CA GLU A 412 19.47 0.91 -11.20
C GLU A 412 19.18 2.41 -11.06
N ARG A 413 17.90 2.83 -10.99
CA ARG A 413 17.55 4.24 -10.77
C ARG A 413 18.02 4.80 -9.42
N PHE A 414 18.44 3.92 -8.50
CA PHE A 414 19.04 4.29 -7.21
C PHE A 414 20.57 4.26 -7.21
N ASN A 415 21.23 4.08 -8.35
CA ASN A 415 22.66 3.78 -8.42
C ASN A 415 23.05 2.54 -7.58
N ALA A 416 22.17 1.55 -7.58
CA ALA A 416 22.23 0.36 -6.74
C ALA A 416 23.08 -0.78 -7.38
#